data_16dfc68fcca73fc059db82038e0884f5
#
_entry.id   16dfc68fcca73fc059db82038e0884f5
#
_cell.length_a   1.000
_cell.length_b   1.000
_cell.length_c   1.000
_cell.angle_alpha   90.00
_cell.angle_beta   90.00
_cell.angle_gamma   90.00
#
_symmetry.space_group_name_H-M   'P 1'
#
loop_
_entity.id
_entity.type
_entity.pdbx_description
1 polymer ?
#
loop_
_entity_poly.entity_id
_entity_poly.type
_entity_poly.pdbx_seq_one_letter_code
_entity_poly.pdbx_strand_id
1 'polypeptide(L)'
;MPERPKIAAVVTEYRKYSHGQHLVDRFLEGYGWNGRHHRPPMDLVSLYVDQRPEGDLSSDRAARFPAMKIYPTVADALTLGTSELAVDGVLLVGEHGEYGTNEKGQRLYPRYELF
;
A
#
# COMPACT_ATOMS: atom_id res chain seq x y z
N MET A 1 -2.90 14.36 -23.57
CA MET A 1 -3.53 13.74 -22.42
C MET A 1 -2.59 13.82 -21.21
N PRO A 2 -3.05 14.36 -20.11
CA PRO A 2 -2.23 14.33 -18.91
C PRO A 2 -2.04 12.88 -18.45
N GLU A 3 -0.86 12.57 -17.99
CA GLU A 3 -0.60 11.27 -17.39
C GLU A 3 -1.39 11.14 -16.09
N ARG A 4 -1.82 9.91 -15.80
CA ARG A 4 -2.44 9.63 -14.51
C ARG A 4 -1.37 9.74 -13.42
N PRO A 5 -1.67 10.38 -12.29
CA PRO A 5 -0.72 10.40 -11.17
C PRO A 5 -0.35 8.99 -10.73
N LYS A 6 0.91 8.81 -10.34
CA LYS A 6 1.42 7.55 -9.82
C LYS A 6 1.50 7.63 -8.31
N ILE A 7 1.01 6.61 -7.63
CA ILE A 7 1.09 6.55 -6.17
C ILE A 7 1.79 5.28 -5.71
N ALA A 8 2.39 5.37 -4.52
CA ALA A 8 2.95 4.26 -3.79
C ALA A 8 2.08 3.99 -2.56
N ALA A 9 1.89 2.74 -2.20
CA ALA A 9 1.26 2.36 -0.94
C ALA A 9 2.32 1.83 0.01
N VAL A 10 2.30 2.31 1.25
CA VAL A 10 3.15 1.86 2.34
C VAL A 10 2.23 1.33 3.42
N VAL A 11 2.22 0.02 3.61
CA VAL A 11 1.29 -0.63 4.54
C VAL A 11 2.04 -1.51 5.53
N THR A 12 1.50 -1.66 6.74
CA THR A 12 2.08 -2.55 7.74
C THR A 12 1.75 -4.01 7.43
N GLU A 13 0.52 -4.29 7.02
CA GLU A 13 0.10 -5.62 6.56
C GLU A 13 -0.86 -5.51 5.38
N TYR A 14 -0.85 -6.53 4.53
CA TYR A 14 -1.78 -6.63 3.40
C TYR A 14 -2.42 -8.02 3.41
N ARG A 15 -3.41 -8.20 4.27
CA ARG A 15 -4.11 -9.48 4.39
C ARG A 15 -5.62 -9.26 4.28
N LYS A 16 -6.35 -10.36 4.11
CA LYS A 16 -7.81 -10.30 3.94
C LYS A 16 -8.45 -9.54 5.12
N TYR A 17 -9.32 -8.58 4.79
CA TYR A 17 -10.05 -7.72 5.73
C TYR A 17 -9.17 -6.73 6.51
N SER A 18 -7.89 -6.60 6.21
CA SER A 18 -7.05 -5.55 6.79
C SER A 18 -7.38 -4.19 6.16
N HIS A 19 -7.03 -3.11 6.85
CA HIS A 19 -7.14 -1.77 6.26
C HIS A 19 -6.30 -1.64 4.99
N GLY A 20 -5.12 -2.31 4.97
CA GLY A 20 -4.29 -2.36 3.76
C GLY A 20 -5.05 -2.94 2.57
N GLN A 21 -5.72 -4.07 2.76
CA GLN A 21 -6.53 -4.66 1.71
C GLN A 21 -7.67 -3.75 1.27
N HIS A 22 -8.46 -3.25 2.23
CA HIS A 22 -9.63 -2.42 1.90
C HIS A 22 -9.25 -1.18 1.11
N LEU A 23 -8.12 -0.54 1.44
CA LEU A 23 -7.72 0.70 0.79
C LEU A 23 -6.94 0.45 -0.49
N VAL A 24 -5.98 -0.47 -0.48
CA VAL A 24 -5.12 -0.73 -1.64
C VAL A 24 -5.91 -1.37 -2.78
N ASP A 25 -6.78 -2.34 -2.49
CA ASP A 25 -7.55 -3.00 -3.52
C ASP A 25 -8.48 -2.05 -4.28
N ARG A 26 -8.93 -0.97 -3.66
CA ARG A 26 -9.75 0.03 -4.35
C ARG A 26 -8.98 0.72 -5.48
N PHE A 27 -7.67 0.90 -5.31
CA PHE A 27 -6.83 1.48 -6.35
C PHE A 27 -6.50 0.47 -7.44
N LEU A 28 -6.41 -0.81 -7.09
CA LEU A 28 -6.10 -1.88 -8.05
C LEU A 28 -7.33 -2.36 -8.81
N GLU A 29 -8.40 -2.66 -8.09
CA GLU A 29 -9.61 -3.27 -8.65
C GLU A 29 -10.73 -2.26 -8.93
N GLY A 30 -10.65 -1.07 -8.31
CA GLY A 30 -11.74 -0.11 -8.34
C GLY A 30 -12.78 -0.38 -7.26
N TYR A 31 -13.90 0.31 -7.32
CA TYR A 31 -14.95 0.21 -6.30
C TYR A 31 -16.31 0.46 -6.90
N GLY A 32 -17.37 -0.05 -6.23
CA GLY A 32 -18.75 0.18 -6.63
C GLY A 32 -19.35 1.41 -5.95
N TRP A 33 -20.06 2.24 -6.71
CA TRP A 33 -20.79 3.39 -6.20
C TRP A 33 -21.97 3.69 -7.11
N ASN A 34 -23.15 3.87 -6.53
CA ASN A 34 -24.38 4.13 -7.29
C ASN A 34 -24.64 3.14 -8.42
N GLY A 35 -24.40 1.85 -8.17
CA GLY A 35 -24.61 0.78 -9.16
C GLY A 35 -23.59 0.74 -10.28
N ARG A 36 -22.51 1.52 -10.20
CA ARG A 36 -21.46 1.56 -11.21
C ARG A 36 -20.11 1.23 -10.62
N HIS A 37 -19.25 0.64 -11.44
CA HIS A 37 -17.85 0.39 -11.10
C HIS A 37 -17.04 1.66 -11.38
N HIS A 38 -16.25 2.10 -10.39
CA HIS A 38 -15.40 3.28 -10.51
C HIS A 38 -13.93 2.87 -10.34
N ARG A 39 -13.07 3.58 -11.00
CA ARG A 39 -11.64 3.42 -10.86
C ARG A 39 -11.04 4.76 -10.44
N PRO A 40 -10.24 4.81 -9.36
CA PRO A 40 -9.61 6.08 -8.95
C PRO A 40 -8.79 6.70 -10.09
N PRO A 41 -8.70 8.03 -10.16
CA PRO A 41 -8.00 8.72 -11.26
C PRO A 41 -6.47 8.69 -11.12
N MET A 42 -5.90 7.72 -10.45
CA MET A 42 -4.47 7.57 -10.24
C MET A 42 -4.09 6.10 -10.28
N ASP A 43 -2.84 5.82 -10.61
CA ASP A 43 -2.35 4.45 -10.73
C ASP A 43 -1.46 4.09 -9.54
N LEU A 44 -1.78 2.96 -8.89
CA LEU A 44 -0.95 2.40 -7.84
C LEU A 44 0.14 1.56 -8.52
N VAL A 45 1.38 2.05 -8.46
CA VAL A 45 2.51 1.44 -9.18
C VAL A 45 3.56 0.83 -8.26
N SER A 46 3.44 1.05 -6.95
CA SER A 46 4.46 0.66 -5.98
C SER A 46 3.82 0.25 -4.66
N LEU A 47 4.38 -0.77 -4.04
CA LEU A 47 3.91 -1.29 -2.76
C LEU A 47 5.08 -1.64 -1.87
N TYR A 48 5.03 -1.19 -0.62
CA TYR A 48 5.88 -1.67 0.46
C TYR A 48 5.00 -2.25 1.56
N VAL A 49 5.32 -3.47 2.01
CA VAL A 49 4.61 -4.15 3.08
C VAL A 49 5.61 -4.46 4.19
N ASP A 50 5.40 -3.88 5.37
CA ASP A 50 6.35 -3.99 6.47
C ASP A 50 6.38 -5.40 7.07
N GLN A 51 5.23 -6.04 7.22
CA GLN A 51 5.11 -7.40 7.73
C GLN A 51 4.27 -8.25 6.78
N ARG A 52 4.74 -9.47 6.51
CA ARG A 52 4.06 -10.39 5.60
C ARG A 52 3.75 -11.70 6.31
N PRO A 53 2.70 -11.71 7.17
CA PRO A 53 2.29 -12.91 7.88
C PRO A 53 1.65 -13.93 6.94
N GLU A 54 1.35 -15.11 7.47
CA GLU A 54 0.54 -16.09 6.74
C GLU A 54 -0.78 -15.42 6.33
N GLY A 55 -1.19 -15.61 5.08
CA GLY A 55 -2.37 -14.94 4.54
C GLY A 55 -2.08 -13.59 3.89
N ASP A 56 -0.81 -13.19 3.79
CA ASP A 56 -0.42 -11.97 3.07
C ASP A 56 -0.87 -12.05 1.60
N LEU A 57 -1.48 -10.96 1.12
CA LEU A 57 -2.03 -10.88 -0.24
C LEU A 57 -1.12 -10.16 -1.23
N SER A 58 0.00 -9.58 -0.77
CA SER A 58 0.81 -8.70 -1.61
C SER A 58 1.34 -9.40 -2.87
N SER A 59 1.84 -10.63 -2.74
CA SER A 59 2.34 -11.37 -3.89
C SER A 59 1.25 -11.71 -4.89
N ASP A 60 0.05 -12.08 -4.42
CA ASP A 60 -1.09 -12.33 -5.29
C ASP A 60 -1.47 -11.08 -6.09
N ARG A 61 -1.51 -9.93 -5.41
CA ARG A 61 -1.86 -8.67 -6.06
C ARG A 61 -0.80 -8.22 -7.06
N ALA A 62 0.48 -8.41 -6.76
CA ALA A 62 1.55 -8.09 -7.71
C ALA A 62 1.47 -8.96 -8.96
N ALA A 63 1.08 -10.23 -8.82
CA ALA A 63 0.90 -11.12 -9.96
C ALA A 63 -0.32 -10.74 -10.81
N ARG A 64 -1.42 -10.32 -10.18
CA ARG A 64 -2.66 -9.94 -10.87
C ARG A 64 -2.58 -8.54 -11.49
N PHE A 65 -1.77 -7.66 -10.95
CA PHE A 65 -1.64 -6.27 -11.40
C PHE A 65 -0.16 -5.97 -11.66
N PRO A 66 0.39 -6.42 -12.79
CA PRO A 66 1.85 -6.35 -13.03
C PRO A 66 2.40 -4.93 -13.15
N ALA A 67 1.56 -3.91 -13.29
CA ALA A 67 2.01 -2.52 -13.23
C ALA A 67 2.42 -2.10 -11.82
N MET A 68 1.95 -2.80 -10.78
CA MET A 68 2.36 -2.57 -9.40
C MET A 68 3.48 -3.52 -9.02
N LYS A 69 4.57 -2.97 -8.50
CA LYS A 69 5.70 -3.76 -8.01
C LYS A 69 5.86 -3.63 -6.51
N ILE A 70 6.30 -4.69 -5.87
CA ILE A 70 6.62 -4.71 -4.45
C ILE A 70 8.11 -4.39 -4.29
N TYR A 71 8.42 -3.49 -3.36
CA TYR A 71 9.80 -3.07 -3.09
C TYR A 71 10.21 -3.46 -1.66
N PRO A 72 11.51 -3.73 -1.44
CA PRO A 72 11.98 -4.19 -0.12
C PRO A 72 12.13 -3.09 0.92
N THR A 73 12.12 -1.82 0.52
CA THR A 73 12.24 -0.68 1.43
C THR A 73 11.25 0.41 1.04
N VAL A 74 10.94 1.30 1.99
CA VAL A 74 10.11 2.48 1.72
C VAL A 74 10.81 3.38 0.69
N ALA A 75 12.11 3.59 0.84
CA ALA A 75 12.86 4.42 -0.10
C ALA A 75 12.75 3.90 -1.53
N ASP A 76 12.91 2.59 -1.73
CA ASP A 76 12.77 1.98 -3.05
C ASP A 76 11.34 2.11 -3.58
N ALA A 77 10.34 1.97 -2.72
CA ALA A 77 8.95 2.12 -3.12
C ALA A 77 8.63 3.53 -3.61
N LEU A 78 9.20 4.57 -2.99
CA LEU A 78 8.98 5.96 -3.38
C LEU A 78 9.76 6.37 -4.63
N THR A 79 10.89 5.75 -4.88
CA THR A 79 11.76 6.07 -6.01
C THR A 79 11.58 5.11 -7.19
N LEU A 80 10.80 4.05 -7.04
CA LEU A 80 10.64 2.96 -8.02
C LEU A 80 12.01 2.34 -8.38
N GLY A 81 12.89 2.26 -7.37
CA GLY A 81 14.23 1.71 -7.53
C GLY A 81 15.25 2.64 -8.18
N THR A 82 14.89 3.93 -8.36
CA THR A 82 15.80 4.93 -8.93
C THR A 82 16.43 5.76 -7.83
N SER A 83 17.17 6.82 -8.19
CA SER A 83 17.81 7.72 -7.22
C SER A 83 16.94 8.93 -6.85
N GLU A 84 15.78 9.09 -7.48
CA GLU A 84 14.91 10.24 -7.30
C GLU A 84 13.48 9.84 -6.98
N LEU A 85 12.73 10.71 -6.29
CA LEU A 85 11.31 10.50 -6.05
C LEU A 85 10.58 10.33 -7.37
N ALA A 86 9.86 9.22 -7.52
CA ALA A 86 9.23 8.84 -8.79
C ALA A 86 7.71 8.67 -8.69
N VAL A 87 7.11 8.95 -7.53
CA VAL A 87 5.65 8.90 -7.35
C VAL A 87 5.12 10.26 -6.98
N ASP A 88 3.85 10.51 -7.29
CA ASP A 88 3.19 11.79 -7.04
C ASP A 88 2.51 11.84 -5.68
N GLY A 89 2.22 10.70 -5.09
CA GLY A 89 1.57 10.60 -3.79
C GLY A 89 1.83 9.27 -3.12
N VAL A 90 1.53 9.21 -1.82
CA VAL A 90 1.74 8.02 -1.00
C VAL A 90 0.49 7.75 -0.18
N LEU A 91 0.03 6.50 -0.20
CA LEU A 91 -1.01 6.00 0.69
C LEU A 91 -0.32 5.27 1.83
N LEU A 92 -0.41 5.80 3.04
CA LEU A 92 0.19 5.18 4.23
C LEU A 92 -0.90 4.56 5.10
N VAL A 93 -0.82 3.26 5.30
CA VAL A 93 -1.76 2.52 6.16
C VAL A 93 -0.96 1.83 7.26
N GLY A 94 -0.82 2.49 8.40
CA GLY A 94 -0.06 2.00 9.56
C GLY A 94 -0.94 1.31 10.59
N GLU A 95 -1.83 0.45 10.13
CA GLU A 95 -2.76 -0.30 10.96
C GLU A 95 -2.47 -1.80 10.85
N HIS A 96 -2.65 -2.54 11.94
CA HIS A 96 -2.38 -3.97 12.04
C HIS A 96 -0.88 -4.28 12.01
N GLY A 97 -0.53 -5.47 12.51
CA GLY A 97 0.83 -5.97 12.54
C GLY A 97 1.27 -6.40 13.93
N GLU A 98 2.33 -7.17 13.98
CA GLU A 98 2.96 -7.65 15.21
C GLU A 98 3.97 -6.63 15.70
N TYR A 99 3.50 -5.57 16.34
CA TYR A 99 4.32 -4.52 16.94
C TYR A 99 4.11 -4.51 18.44
N GLY A 100 5.13 -4.17 19.20
CA GLY A 100 5.05 -4.12 20.64
C GLY A 100 3.99 -3.12 21.14
N THR A 101 3.77 -3.12 22.44
CA THR A 101 2.87 -2.16 23.09
C THR A 101 3.67 -1.33 24.09
N ASN A 102 3.22 -0.10 24.35
CA ASN A 102 3.82 0.75 25.36
C ASN A 102 3.20 0.45 26.75
N GLU A 103 3.60 1.19 27.77
CA GLU A 103 3.12 1.01 29.15
C GLU A 103 1.59 1.19 29.29
N LYS A 104 0.98 1.93 28.37
CA LYS A 104 -0.46 2.18 28.35
C LYS A 104 -1.23 1.13 27.56
N GLY A 105 -0.57 0.09 27.05
CA GLY A 105 -1.18 -0.96 26.25
C GLY A 105 -1.44 -0.56 24.80
N GLN A 106 -0.90 0.55 24.34
CA GLN A 106 -1.07 1.02 22.96
C GLN A 106 -0.09 0.31 22.04
N ARG A 107 -0.57 -0.13 20.87
CA ARG A 107 0.28 -0.74 19.86
C ARG A 107 1.26 0.28 19.28
N LEU A 108 2.51 -0.14 19.15
CA LEU A 108 3.58 0.72 18.64
C LEU A 108 3.69 0.57 17.11
N TYR A 109 2.62 0.90 16.39
CA TYR A 109 2.67 0.88 14.94
C TYR A 109 3.72 1.88 14.42
N PRO A 110 4.52 1.51 13.40
CA PRO A 110 5.63 2.34 12.94
C PRO A 110 5.17 3.48 12.01
N ARG A 111 4.13 4.20 12.41
CA ARG A 111 3.57 5.28 11.57
C ARG A 111 4.53 6.43 11.37
N TYR A 112 5.23 6.82 12.44
CA TYR A 112 6.21 7.89 12.39
C TYR A 112 7.42 7.49 11.54
N GLU A 113 7.93 6.28 11.77
CA GLU A 113 9.10 5.76 11.08
C GLU A 113 8.84 5.55 9.58
N LEU A 114 7.62 5.14 9.22
CA LEU A 114 7.24 4.94 7.82
C LEU A 114 6.93 6.26 7.11
N PHE A 115 6.44 7.26 7.87
CA PHE A 115 6.13 8.58 7.32
C PHE A 115 7.40 9.39 7.07
#